data_ba77c11004d0a74e28c34b5b9b8f49f2
#
_entry.id   ba77c11004d0a74e28c34b5b9b8f49f2
#
_cell.length_a   1.000
_cell.length_b   1.000
_cell.length_c   1.000
_cell.angle_alpha   90.00
_cell.angle_beta   90.00
_cell.angle_gamma   90.00
#
_symmetry.space_group_name_H-M   'P 1'
#
loop_
_entity.id
_entity.type
_entity.pdbx_description
1 polymer ?
#
loop_
_entity_poly.entity_id
_entity_poly.type
_entity_poly.pdbx_seq_one_letter_code
_entity_poly.pdbx_strand_id
1 'polypeptide(L)'
;KSNIKQRYTEFMLEDLNHKLYHYWALGHIHQRQELSDMPPIHYSGNIQGRHFGELGTKGCLLVEGDHLHLETTFIPTQFIRFEEATIKTDKISKQGIYEEIQKFKKQVREQGKAFYRLTINIDNDKILSTQDILQIREMISEYEENEHDFIVIEDMILNYIQNEETPLINEFSNELINDDKVFEEAMTDLYLNPRASKYLEDYTTFNKAKLIHRAEKILKADMRGEEIDY
;
A
#
# COMPACT_ATOMS: atom_id res chain seq x y z
N LYS A 1 11.22 -16.49 12.96
CA LYS A 1 12.58 -16.39 12.37
C LYS A 1 12.74 -14.96 11.92
N SER A 2 13.48 -14.15 12.70
CA SER A 2 13.81 -12.78 12.36
C SER A 2 14.61 -12.76 11.05
N ASN A 3 14.07 -12.12 10.01
CA ASN A 3 14.85 -11.75 8.84
C ASN A 3 15.93 -10.78 9.30
N ILE A 4 17.12 -11.29 9.53
CA ILE A 4 18.32 -10.47 9.69
C ILE A 4 18.56 -9.86 8.31
N LYS A 5 18.08 -8.63 8.08
CA LYS A 5 18.54 -7.83 6.94
C LYS A 5 20.05 -7.75 7.07
N GLN A 6 20.78 -8.23 6.07
CA GLN A 6 22.22 -8.09 6.04
C GLN A 6 22.54 -6.59 6.14
N ARG A 7 23.17 -6.20 7.25
CA ARG A 7 23.65 -4.82 7.44
C ARG A 7 25.00 -4.72 6.76
N TYR A 8 25.06 -3.90 5.73
CA TYR A 8 26.30 -3.55 5.07
C TYR A 8 26.88 -2.31 5.77
N THR A 9 28.12 -2.35 6.15
CA THR A 9 28.94 -1.24 6.69
C THR A 9 28.16 -0.27 7.60
N GLU A 10 28.08 -0.63 8.88
CA GLU A 10 27.55 0.27 9.90
C GLU A 10 28.56 1.38 10.20
N PHE A 11 28.10 2.61 10.36
CA PHE A 11 28.87 3.76 10.81
C PHE A 11 28.03 4.63 11.73
N MET A 12 28.67 5.38 12.60
CA MET A 12 28.03 6.45 13.35
C MET A 12 28.31 7.78 12.67
N LEU A 13 27.39 8.74 12.75
CA LEU A 13 27.62 10.07 12.17
C LEU A 13 28.88 10.74 12.72
N GLU A 14 29.18 10.51 13.98
CA GLU A 14 30.40 10.99 14.65
C GLU A 14 31.66 10.50 13.94
N ASP A 15 31.67 9.26 13.43
CA ASP A 15 32.82 8.69 12.72
C ASP A 15 33.12 9.47 11.44
N LEU A 16 32.09 9.96 10.76
CA LEU A 16 32.19 10.77 9.56
C LEU A 16 32.64 12.22 9.90
N ASN A 17 32.06 12.81 10.92
CA ASN A 17 32.35 14.17 11.35
C ASN A 17 33.82 14.34 11.77
N HIS A 18 34.43 13.33 12.39
CA HIS A 18 35.84 13.37 12.80
C HIS A 18 36.84 13.33 11.64
N LYS A 19 36.40 13.00 10.40
CA LYS A 19 37.31 12.89 9.25
C LYS A 19 37.66 14.20 8.58
N LEU A 20 37.02 15.32 8.97
CA LEU A 20 37.25 16.68 8.45
C LEU A 20 37.07 16.79 6.92
N TYR A 21 36.21 15.97 6.32
CA TYR A 21 35.79 16.16 4.94
C TYR A 21 34.71 17.22 4.84
N HIS A 22 34.70 17.96 3.74
CA HIS A 22 33.76 19.05 3.52
C HIS A 22 32.40 18.56 3.03
N TYR A 23 32.35 17.34 2.46
CA TYR A 23 31.14 16.71 1.94
C TYR A 23 31.25 15.18 1.97
N TRP A 24 30.13 14.51 2.28
CA TRP A 24 30.02 13.07 2.19
C TRP A 24 28.89 12.68 1.21
N ALA A 25 29.28 12.16 0.05
CA ALA A 25 28.39 11.53 -0.89
C ALA A 25 28.28 10.03 -0.57
N LEU A 26 27.22 9.63 0.09
CA LEU A 26 27.00 8.25 0.48
C LEU A 26 26.21 7.52 -0.61
N GLY A 27 26.55 6.24 -0.82
CA GLY A 27 25.90 5.34 -1.75
C GLY A 27 25.10 4.24 -1.06
N HIS A 28 24.55 3.29 -1.84
CA HIS A 28 23.83 2.11 -1.38
C HIS A 28 22.35 2.35 -1.02
N ILE A 29 21.99 3.40 -0.33
CA ILE A 29 20.59 3.70 0.03
C ILE A 29 19.89 4.34 -1.18
N HIS A 30 18.81 3.71 -1.63
CA HIS A 30 18.05 4.14 -2.81
C HIS A 30 17.13 5.34 -2.57
N GLN A 31 16.83 5.62 -1.31
CA GLN A 31 16.04 6.77 -0.93
C GLN A 31 16.97 7.95 -0.63
N ARG A 32 16.67 9.12 -1.19
CA ARG A 32 17.37 10.36 -0.87
C ARG A 32 17.19 10.70 0.60
N GLN A 33 18.29 10.98 1.28
CA GLN A 33 18.32 11.36 2.69
C GLN A 33 19.43 12.37 2.93
N GLU A 34 19.16 13.34 3.76
CA GLU A 34 20.12 14.24 4.35
C GLU A 34 20.34 13.82 5.80
N LEU A 35 21.59 13.52 6.16
CA LEU A 35 21.96 13.04 7.48
C LEU A 35 22.58 14.13 8.36
N SER A 36 23.21 15.15 7.76
CA SER A 36 23.83 16.29 8.43
C SER A 36 24.00 17.45 7.48
N ASP A 37 23.88 18.65 8.00
CA ASP A 37 24.13 19.92 7.30
C ASP A 37 25.60 20.33 7.38
N MET A 38 26.29 19.97 8.46
CA MET A 38 27.68 20.41 8.71
C MET A 38 28.50 19.30 9.38
N PRO A 39 29.42 18.68 8.64
CA PRO A 39 29.52 18.76 7.17
C PRO A 39 28.28 18.16 6.49
N PRO A 40 27.95 18.58 5.25
CA PRO A 40 26.83 18.01 4.55
C PRO A 40 27.07 16.52 4.25
N ILE A 41 26.14 15.66 4.68
CA ILE A 41 26.20 14.21 4.53
C ILE A 41 24.92 13.75 3.89
N HIS A 42 25.00 13.25 2.65
CA HIS A 42 23.80 12.90 1.88
C HIS A 42 23.88 11.51 1.25
N TYR A 43 22.74 10.84 1.23
CA TYR A 43 22.41 9.83 0.22
C TYR A 43 21.63 10.54 -0.91
N SER A 44 22.15 10.55 -2.13
CA SER A 44 21.43 11.10 -3.27
C SER A 44 20.22 10.25 -3.67
N GLY A 45 20.21 8.99 -3.29
CA GLY A 45 19.26 7.99 -3.75
C GLY A 45 19.58 7.49 -5.15
N ASN A 46 18.63 6.79 -5.75
CA ASN A 46 18.75 6.34 -7.14
C ASN A 46 18.20 7.39 -8.12
N ILE A 47 18.73 7.36 -9.34
CA ILE A 47 18.38 8.31 -10.42
C ILE A 47 17.04 7.98 -11.09
N GLN A 48 16.53 6.75 -10.90
CA GLN A 48 15.27 6.23 -11.44
C GLN A 48 14.70 5.18 -10.46
N GLY A 49 13.41 5.30 -10.13
CA GLY A 49 12.67 4.24 -9.45
C GLY A 49 12.42 3.05 -10.38
N ARG A 50 12.45 1.83 -9.85
CA ARG A 50 12.34 0.59 -10.61
C ARG A 50 11.07 -0.21 -10.29
N HIS A 51 10.45 0.06 -9.16
CA HIS A 51 9.27 -0.62 -8.66
C HIS A 51 8.60 0.21 -7.55
N PHE A 52 7.43 -0.19 -7.09
CA PHE A 52 6.65 0.51 -6.05
C PHE A 52 7.31 0.53 -4.64
N GLY A 53 8.34 -0.22 -4.39
CA GLY A 53 9.19 -0.03 -3.20
C GLY A 53 10.12 1.19 -3.26
N GLU A 54 10.14 1.90 -4.39
CA GLU A 54 10.98 3.07 -4.65
C GLU A 54 10.13 4.26 -5.12
N LEU A 55 9.14 4.64 -4.31
CA LEU A 55 8.16 5.67 -4.62
C LEU A 55 8.78 7.07 -4.78
N GLY A 56 8.03 7.94 -5.44
CA GLY A 56 8.27 9.37 -5.53
C GLY A 56 9.37 9.78 -6.50
N THR A 57 9.75 11.03 -6.39
CA THR A 57 10.75 11.65 -7.27
C THR A 57 12.14 11.12 -7.02
N LYS A 58 12.84 10.72 -8.09
CA LYS A 58 14.22 10.21 -8.10
C LYS A 58 15.14 11.16 -8.88
N GLY A 59 16.42 11.16 -8.53
CA GLY A 59 17.36 12.08 -9.15
C GLY A 59 18.75 12.02 -8.53
N CYS A 60 19.52 13.05 -8.76
CA CYS A 60 20.84 13.22 -8.18
C CYS A 60 20.95 14.55 -7.43
N LEU A 61 22.00 14.70 -6.64
CA LEU A 61 22.36 15.95 -6.00
C LEU A 61 23.49 16.62 -6.80
N LEU A 62 23.27 17.86 -7.23
CA LEU A 62 24.31 18.74 -7.68
C LEU A 62 24.90 19.43 -6.45
N VAL A 63 26.22 19.36 -6.28
CA VAL A 63 26.94 19.97 -5.18
C VAL A 63 27.88 21.00 -5.75
N GLU A 64 27.69 22.27 -5.36
CA GLU A 64 28.47 23.42 -5.86
C GLU A 64 29.01 24.21 -4.69
N GLY A 65 30.15 24.85 -4.91
CA GLY A 65 30.74 25.74 -3.91
C GLY A 65 32.23 25.49 -3.69
N ASP A 66 32.71 25.93 -2.55
CA ASP A 66 34.10 25.79 -2.11
C ASP A 66 34.17 25.10 -0.73
N HIS A 67 35.38 25.06 -0.17
CA HIS A 67 35.61 24.39 1.12
C HIS A 67 34.95 25.10 2.32
N LEU A 68 34.41 26.30 2.15
CA LEU A 68 33.73 27.07 3.20
C LEU A 68 32.20 27.03 3.05
N HIS A 69 31.72 26.98 1.81
CA HIS A 69 30.29 27.01 1.50
C HIS A 69 29.99 26.00 0.39
N LEU A 70 29.18 25.01 0.73
CA LEU A 70 28.63 24.02 -0.20
C LEU A 70 27.13 24.15 -0.26
N GLU A 71 26.59 24.24 -1.47
CA GLU A 71 25.17 24.21 -1.75
C GLU A 71 24.81 22.88 -2.42
N THR A 72 23.67 22.33 -2.03
CA THR A 72 23.19 21.09 -2.63
C THR A 72 21.84 21.33 -3.28
N THR A 73 21.73 21.01 -4.57
CA THR A 73 20.49 21.14 -5.33
C THR A 73 20.06 19.76 -5.84
N PHE A 74 18.81 19.41 -5.59
CA PHE A 74 18.25 18.17 -6.11
C PHE A 74 17.82 18.36 -7.57
N ILE A 75 18.35 17.49 -8.45
CA ILE A 75 18.02 17.46 -9.88
C ILE A 75 17.19 16.20 -10.17
N PRO A 76 15.88 16.33 -10.46
CA PRO A 76 15.06 15.21 -10.90
C PRO A 76 15.58 14.63 -12.20
N THR A 77 15.82 13.32 -12.25
CA THR A 77 16.33 12.63 -13.44
C THR A 77 15.45 11.47 -13.90
N GLN A 78 14.44 11.10 -13.09
CA GLN A 78 13.58 9.99 -13.43
C GLN A 78 12.80 10.26 -14.73
N PHE A 79 12.70 9.22 -15.55
CA PHE A 79 11.84 9.23 -16.73
C PHE A 79 10.39 8.92 -16.38
N ILE A 80 10.18 8.06 -15.36
CA ILE A 80 8.87 7.64 -14.89
C ILE A 80 8.89 7.53 -13.36
N ARG A 81 7.78 7.88 -12.71
CA ARG A 81 7.61 7.75 -11.26
C ARG A 81 6.76 6.54 -10.92
N PHE A 82 6.97 6.01 -9.71
CA PHE A 82 6.08 5.07 -9.05
C PHE A 82 5.41 5.79 -7.89
N GLU A 83 4.09 5.79 -7.86
CA GLU A 83 3.31 6.57 -6.91
C GLU A 83 2.16 5.75 -6.34
N GLU A 84 1.82 6.01 -5.09
CA GLU A 84 0.59 5.54 -4.46
C GLU A 84 -0.32 6.74 -4.24
N ALA A 85 -1.59 6.58 -4.54
CA ALA A 85 -2.57 7.64 -4.37
C ALA A 85 -3.88 7.09 -3.81
N THR A 86 -4.61 7.96 -3.10
CA THR A 86 -5.93 7.63 -2.58
C THR A 86 -6.93 8.68 -3.05
N ILE A 87 -8.03 8.23 -3.62
CA ILE A 87 -9.19 9.08 -3.94
C ILE A 87 -10.39 8.65 -3.10
N LYS A 88 -11.34 9.56 -2.90
CA LYS A 88 -12.61 9.30 -2.21
C LYS A 88 -13.77 9.56 -3.14
N THR A 89 -14.77 8.71 -3.08
CA THR A 89 -16.00 8.86 -3.86
C THR A 89 -17.19 8.23 -3.13
N ASP A 90 -18.38 8.76 -3.37
CA ASP A 90 -19.67 8.15 -3.01
C ASP A 90 -20.29 7.38 -4.18
N LYS A 91 -19.67 7.46 -5.36
CA LYS A 91 -20.14 6.80 -6.57
C LYS A 91 -19.90 5.30 -6.49
N ILE A 92 -20.92 4.52 -6.83
CA ILE A 92 -20.92 3.05 -6.79
C ILE A 92 -21.18 2.41 -8.15
N SER A 93 -21.35 3.19 -9.20
CA SER A 93 -21.49 2.64 -10.55
C SER A 93 -20.14 2.52 -11.24
N LYS A 94 -19.99 1.55 -12.15
CA LYS A 94 -18.80 1.40 -13.00
C LYS A 94 -18.38 2.71 -13.66
N GLN A 95 -19.35 3.36 -14.29
CA GLN A 95 -19.13 4.65 -14.95
C GLN A 95 -18.69 5.73 -13.97
N GLY A 96 -19.30 5.79 -12.77
CA GLY A 96 -18.91 6.75 -11.75
C GLY A 96 -17.50 6.58 -11.23
N ILE A 97 -17.08 5.33 -10.94
CA ILE A 97 -15.69 5.03 -10.54
C ILE A 97 -14.70 5.38 -11.65
N TYR A 98 -15.02 4.99 -12.90
CA TYR A 98 -14.19 5.33 -14.04
C TYR A 98 -14.01 6.85 -14.22
N GLU A 99 -15.08 7.63 -14.07
CA GLU A 99 -15.01 9.10 -14.14
C GLU A 99 -14.11 9.70 -13.05
N GLU A 100 -14.16 9.18 -11.81
CA GLU A 100 -13.29 9.65 -10.74
C GLU A 100 -11.81 9.30 -11.02
N ILE A 101 -11.55 8.14 -11.61
CA ILE A 101 -10.19 7.78 -12.04
C ILE A 101 -9.71 8.73 -13.15
N GLN A 102 -10.56 9.03 -14.15
CA GLN A 102 -10.20 9.97 -15.20
C GLN A 102 -9.96 11.40 -14.67
N LYS A 103 -10.73 11.81 -13.69
CA LYS A 103 -10.54 13.09 -13.00
C LYS A 103 -9.20 13.12 -12.26
N PHE A 104 -8.88 12.06 -11.54
CA PHE A 104 -7.58 11.90 -10.87
C PHE A 104 -6.43 11.96 -11.88
N LYS A 105 -6.50 11.20 -12.99
CA LYS A 105 -5.47 11.21 -14.05
C LYS A 105 -5.24 12.62 -14.60
N LYS A 106 -6.30 13.40 -14.82
CA LYS A 106 -6.20 14.81 -15.24
C LYS A 106 -5.48 15.70 -14.22
N GLN A 107 -5.71 15.49 -12.93
CA GLN A 107 -5.09 16.27 -11.87
C GLN A 107 -3.58 16.04 -11.76
N VAL A 108 -3.14 14.79 -12.00
CA VAL A 108 -1.71 14.43 -11.87
C VAL A 108 -0.93 14.55 -13.17
N ARG A 109 -1.60 14.87 -14.29
CA ARG A 109 -1.02 14.92 -15.64
C ARG A 109 0.22 15.82 -15.74
N GLU A 110 0.16 17.01 -15.17
CA GLU A 110 1.27 17.97 -15.21
C GLU A 110 2.51 17.51 -14.41
N GLN A 111 2.35 16.52 -13.54
CA GLN A 111 3.47 15.96 -12.78
C GLN A 111 4.35 15.01 -13.61
N GLY A 112 3.94 14.71 -14.84
CA GLY A 112 4.67 13.85 -15.78
C GLY A 112 4.33 12.36 -15.65
N LYS A 113 5.08 11.52 -16.35
CA LYS A 113 4.82 10.08 -16.49
C LYS A 113 4.90 9.33 -15.17
N ALA A 114 3.92 8.48 -14.90
CA ALA A 114 3.90 7.69 -13.68
C ALA A 114 3.08 6.38 -13.80
N PHE A 115 3.49 5.39 -13.02
CA PHE A 115 2.65 4.26 -12.61
C PHE A 115 2.04 4.57 -11.25
N TYR A 116 0.74 4.32 -11.11
CA TYR A 116 0.00 4.50 -9.88
C TYR A 116 -0.56 3.18 -9.34
N ARG A 117 -0.43 2.97 -8.02
CA ARG A 117 -1.33 2.12 -7.25
C ARG A 117 -2.39 3.01 -6.63
N LEU A 118 -3.64 2.80 -7.04
CA LEU A 118 -4.73 3.68 -6.66
C LEU A 118 -5.65 3.00 -5.65
N THR A 119 -5.77 3.57 -4.46
CA THR A 119 -6.80 3.20 -3.49
C THR A 119 -8.01 4.09 -3.68
N ILE A 120 -9.17 3.51 -3.88
CA ILE A 120 -10.43 4.22 -4.01
C ILE A 120 -11.27 3.95 -2.77
N ASN A 121 -11.35 4.94 -1.91
CA ASN A 121 -12.19 4.91 -0.72
C ASN A 121 -13.64 5.24 -1.12
N ILE A 122 -14.51 4.25 -1.03
CA ILE A 122 -15.93 4.37 -1.41
C ILE A 122 -16.76 4.58 -0.14
N ASP A 123 -17.36 5.75 -0.05
CA ASP A 123 -18.31 6.11 1.03
C ASP A 123 -19.73 5.75 0.60
N ASN A 124 -20.01 4.44 0.59
CA ASN A 124 -21.32 3.92 0.20
C ASN A 124 -21.52 2.50 0.77
N ASP A 125 -22.73 2.20 1.18
CA ASP A 125 -23.09 0.89 1.76
C ASP A 125 -23.20 -0.25 0.71
N LYS A 126 -23.23 0.10 -0.58
CA LYS A 126 -23.28 -0.89 -1.66
C LYS A 126 -21.88 -1.33 -2.04
N ILE A 127 -21.74 -2.61 -2.35
CA ILE A 127 -20.49 -3.23 -2.81
C ILE A 127 -20.61 -3.55 -4.30
N LEU A 128 -19.59 -3.20 -5.07
CA LEU A 128 -19.48 -3.59 -6.47
C LEU A 128 -19.27 -5.10 -6.60
N SER A 129 -19.92 -5.72 -7.57
CA SER A 129 -19.67 -7.12 -7.88
C SER A 129 -18.27 -7.30 -8.46
N THR A 130 -17.70 -8.51 -8.31
CA THR A 130 -16.41 -8.87 -8.92
C THR A 130 -16.41 -8.61 -10.44
N GLN A 131 -17.56 -8.85 -11.09
CA GLN A 131 -17.71 -8.61 -12.52
C GLN A 131 -17.65 -7.09 -12.85
N ASP A 132 -18.23 -6.24 -12.03
CA ASP A 132 -18.15 -4.79 -12.21
C ASP A 132 -16.72 -4.29 -12.05
N ILE A 133 -15.99 -4.82 -11.07
CA ILE A 133 -14.58 -4.48 -10.84
C ILE A 133 -13.71 -4.88 -12.06
N LEU A 134 -13.91 -6.08 -12.61
CA LEU A 134 -13.21 -6.51 -13.81
C LEU A 134 -13.50 -5.59 -15.00
N GLN A 135 -14.76 -5.22 -15.21
CA GLN A 135 -15.12 -4.30 -16.29
C GLN A 135 -14.53 -2.89 -16.11
N ILE A 136 -14.41 -2.40 -14.87
CA ILE A 136 -13.73 -1.13 -14.60
C ILE A 136 -12.25 -1.23 -15.02
N ARG A 137 -11.56 -2.34 -14.67
CA ARG A 137 -10.17 -2.57 -15.05
C ARG A 137 -9.99 -2.63 -16.58
N GLU A 138 -10.89 -3.30 -17.27
CA GLU A 138 -10.91 -3.35 -18.75
C GLU A 138 -11.07 -1.95 -19.36
N MET A 139 -12.03 -1.16 -18.89
CA MET A 139 -12.24 0.23 -19.34
C MET A 139 -11.02 1.11 -19.13
N ILE A 140 -10.30 0.93 -18.01
CA ILE A 140 -9.07 1.68 -17.73
C ILE A 140 -7.98 1.25 -18.72
N SER A 141 -7.77 -0.05 -18.90
CA SER A 141 -6.75 -0.60 -19.80
C SER A 141 -6.96 -0.15 -21.25
N GLU A 142 -8.18 -0.24 -21.78
CA GLU A 142 -8.54 0.24 -23.11
C GLU A 142 -8.26 1.74 -23.32
N TYR A 143 -8.51 2.53 -22.28
CA TYR A 143 -8.23 3.96 -22.33
C TYR A 143 -6.72 4.21 -22.34
N GLU A 144 -5.96 3.50 -21.52
CA GLU A 144 -4.51 3.66 -21.38
C GLU A 144 -3.72 3.26 -22.64
N GLU A 145 -4.21 2.29 -23.39
CA GLU A 145 -3.63 1.91 -24.70
C GLU A 145 -3.65 3.07 -25.70
N ASN A 146 -4.58 3.99 -25.57
CA ASN A 146 -4.77 5.13 -26.43
C ASN A 146 -4.25 6.46 -25.87
N GLU A 147 -3.70 6.44 -24.65
CA GLU A 147 -3.26 7.65 -23.94
C GLU A 147 -1.77 7.97 -24.23
N HIS A 148 -1.48 9.24 -24.55
CA HIS A 148 -0.11 9.67 -24.85
C HIS A 148 0.68 10.12 -23.59
N ASP A 149 0.00 10.45 -22.50
CA ASP A 149 0.61 11.08 -21.32
C ASP A 149 1.26 10.11 -20.33
N PHE A 150 1.07 8.83 -20.52
CA PHE A 150 1.63 7.76 -19.70
C PHE A 150 1.36 7.92 -18.19
N ILE A 151 0.09 8.04 -17.83
CA ILE A 151 -0.40 7.92 -16.47
C ILE A 151 -1.11 6.57 -16.37
N VAL A 152 -0.43 5.56 -15.87
CA VAL A 152 -0.91 4.17 -15.85
C VAL A 152 -1.36 3.79 -14.46
N ILE A 153 -2.57 3.27 -14.32
CA ILE A 153 -3.07 2.65 -13.09
C ILE A 153 -2.69 1.17 -13.11
N GLU A 154 -1.54 0.86 -12.53
CA GLU A 154 -1.01 -0.51 -12.50
C GLU A 154 -1.87 -1.41 -11.61
N ASP A 155 -2.36 -0.88 -10.49
CA ASP A 155 -3.27 -1.60 -9.60
C ASP A 155 -4.30 -0.68 -8.97
N MET A 156 -5.48 -1.24 -8.70
CA MET A 156 -6.62 -0.53 -8.11
C MET A 156 -7.19 -1.34 -6.94
N ILE A 157 -7.23 -0.72 -5.78
CA ILE A 157 -7.84 -1.27 -4.56
C ILE A 157 -9.10 -0.48 -4.26
N LEU A 158 -10.24 -1.16 -4.12
CA LEU A 158 -11.49 -0.57 -3.66
C LEU A 158 -11.61 -0.80 -2.15
N ASN A 159 -11.60 0.28 -1.40
CA ASN A 159 -11.78 0.27 0.03
C ASN A 159 -13.12 0.91 0.39
N TYR A 160 -14.04 0.13 0.96
CA TYR A 160 -15.34 0.59 1.36
C TYR A 160 -15.24 1.17 2.77
N ILE A 161 -15.43 2.50 2.88
CA ILE A 161 -15.53 3.18 4.18
C ILE A 161 -16.93 2.85 4.71
N GLN A 162 -17.04 1.76 5.44
CA GLN A 162 -18.26 1.49 6.18
C GLN A 162 -18.17 2.26 7.50
N ASN A 163 -19.19 3.05 7.81
CA ASN A 163 -19.45 3.45 9.18
C ASN A 163 -19.43 2.17 10.05
N GLU A 164 -18.75 2.18 11.16
CA GLU A 164 -18.24 1.08 12.00
C GLU A 164 -19.10 -0.17 12.23
N GLU A 165 -20.26 -0.26 11.64
CA GLU A 165 -21.16 -1.41 11.70
C GLU A 165 -21.43 -1.93 10.28
N THR A 166 -20.81 -3.06 9.95
CA THR A 166 -21.28 -3.91 8.86
C THR A 166 -22.53 -4.66 9.37
N PRO A 167 -23.76 -4.22 9.06
CA PRO A 167 -24.96 -4.80 9.69
C PRO A 167 -25.03 -6.31 9.48
N LEU A 168 -24.63 -6.79 8.28
CA LEU A 168 -24.62 -8.21 7.93
C LEU A 168 -23.61 -9.02 8.74
N ILE A 169 -22.39 -8.51 8.97
CA ILE A 169 -21.39 -9.24 9.77
C ILE A 169 -21.79 -9.25 11.24
N ASN A 170 -22.29 -8.12 11.73
CA ASN A 170 -22.76 -8.03 13.12
C ASN A 170 -24.01 -8.89 13.34
N GLU A 171 -24.93 -8.92 12.38
CA GLU A 171 -26.12 -9.79 12.42
C GLU A 171 -25.72 -11.26 12.41
N PHE A 172 -24.86 -11.67 11.49
CA PHE A 172 -24.34 -13.04 11.41
C PHE A 172 -23.51 -13.44 12.64
N SER A 173 -22.65 -12.55 13.13
CA SER A 173 -21.87 -12.78 14.36
C SER A 173 -22.79 -12.93 15.58
N ASN A 174 -23.83 -12.12 15.69
CA ASN A 174 -24.82 -12.22 16.75
C ASN A 174 -25.64 -13.52 16.67
N GLU A 175 -26.00 -13.95 15.46
CA GLU A 175 -26.68 -15.22 15.24
C GLU A 175 -25.80 -16.40 15.67
N LEU A 176 -24.52 -16.43 15.26
CA LEU A 176 -23.56 -17.45 15.69
C LEU A 176 -23.29 -17.43 17.19
N ILE A 177 -23.33 -16.26 17.84
CA ILE A 177 -23.13 -16.16 19.30
C ILE A 177 -24.34 -16.72 20.06
N ASN A 178 -25.54 -16.42 19.57
CA ASN A 178 -26.79 -16.70 20.28
C ASN A 178 -27.44 -18.03 19.92
N ASP A 179 -27.07 -18.66 18.80
CA ASP A 179 -27.57 -19.95 18.36
C ASP A 179 -26.44 -20.99 18.28
N ASP A 180 -26.45 -21.91 19.25
CA ASP A 180 -25.46 -22.98 19.32
C ASP A 180 -25.56 -23.93 18.11
N LYS A 181 -26.74 -24.13 17.56
CA LYS A 181 -26.97 -25.02 16.43
C LYS A 181 -26.34 -24.46 15.16
N VAL A 182 -26.52 -23.17 14.88
CA VAL A 182 -25.88 -22.50 13.73
C VAL A 182 -24.36 -22.53 13.86
N PHE A 183 -23.85 -22.33 15.06
CA PHE A 183 -22.39 -22.41 15.30
C PHE A 183 -21.86 -23.84 15.09
N GLU A 184 -22.56 -24.87 15.56
CA GLU A 184 -22.17 -26.27 15.38
C GLU A 184 -22.24 -26.71 13.92
N GLU A 185 -23.22 -26.22 13.14
CA GLU A 185 -23.31 -26.46 11.71
C GLU A 185 -22.11 -25.85 10.97
N ALA A 186 -21.77 -24.58 11.24
CA ALA A 186 -20.62 -23.91 10.67
C ALA A 186 -19.29 -24.61 11.03
N MET A 187 -19.14 -25.08 12.27
CA MET A 187 -17.96 -25.84 12.69
C MET A 187 -17.90 -27.22 12.03
N THR A 188 -19.06 -27.85 11.81
CA THR A 188 -19.14 -29.16 11.13
C THR A 188 -18.62 -29.05 9.69
N ASP A 189 -19.01 -28.00 8.96
CA ASP A 189 -18.52 -27.74 7.60
C ASP A 189 -16.99 -27.54 7.56
N LEU A 190 -16.43 -26.86 8.56
CA LEU A 190 -14.97 -26.72 8.70
C LEU A 190 -14.27 -28.06 8.99
N TYR A 191 -14.84 -28.90 9.86
CA TYR A 191 -14.29 -30.24 10.14
C TYR A 191 -14.36 -31.18 8.95
N LEU A 192 -15.39 -31.06 8.12
CA LEU A 192 -15.54 -31.83 6.89
C LEU A 192 -14.61 -31.38 5.76
N ASN A 193 -14.01 -30.19 5.88
CA ASN A 193 -13.08 -29.68 4.88
C ASN A 193 -11.68 -30.32 5.07
N PRO A 194 -11.17 -31.13 4.10
CA PRO A 194 -9.89 -31.84 4.25
C PRO A 194 -8.66 -30.93 4.43
N ARG A 195 -8.77 -29.66 4.05
CA ARG A 195 -7.69 -28.67 4.22
C ARG A 195 -7.72 -27.99 5.58
N ALA A 196 -8.91 -27.78 6.13
CA ALA A 196 -9.10 -27.10 7.41
C ALA A 196 -9.02 -28.08 8.60
N SER A 197 -9.56 -29.30 8.49
CA SER A 197 -9.68 -30.26 9.59
C SER A 197 -8.35 -30.57 10.29
N LYS A 198 -7.24 -30.67 9.55
CA LYS A 198 -5.91 -30.93 10.10
C LYS A 198 -5.37 -29.86 11.03
N TYR A 199 -5.96 -28.64 11.02
CA TYR A 199 -5.58 -27.53 11.89
C TYR A 199 -6.58 -27.34 13.05
N LEU A 200 -7.63 -28.15 13.11
CA LEU A 200 -8.72 -28.04 14.07
C LEU A 200 -8.62 -29.06 15.21
N GLU A 201 -7.61 -29.93 15.23
CA GLU A 201 -7.48 -31.05 16.19
C GLU A 201 -7.44 -30.58 17.66
N ASP A 202 -7.06 -29.34 17.95
CA ASP A 202 -6.96 -28.79 19.30
C ASP A 202 -8.12 -27.85 19.71
N TYR A 203 -9.16 -27.72 18.89
CA TYR A 203 -10.19 -26.68 19.06
C TYR A 203 -11.31 -27.02 20.06
N THR A 204 -11.33 -28.20 20.65
CA THR A 204 -12.35 -28.59 21.66
C THR A 204 -12.31 -27.77 22.96
N THR A 205 -11.28 -26.95 23.15
CA THR A 205 -11.08 -26.09 24.34
C THR A 205 -11.32 -24.60 24.08
N PHE A 206 -11.73 -24.21 22.88
CA PHE A 206 -11.85 -22.79 22.54
C PHE A 206 -13.14 -22.15 23.07
N ASN A 207 -12.99 -20.92 23.56
CA ASN A 207 -14.12 -20.08 23.91
C ASN A 207 -14.82 -19.60 22.62
N LYS A 208 -16.06 -20.04 22.39
CA LYS A 208 -16.92 -19.72 21.24
C LYS A 208 -16.90 -18.22 20.90
N ALA A 209 -17.10 -17.36 21.92
CA ALA A 209 -17.12 -15.90 21.73
C ALA A 209 -15.77 -15.34 21.21
N LYS A 210 -14.63 -15.86 21.69
CA LYS A 210 -13.30 -15.47 21.22
C LYS A 210 -13.08 -15.87 19.74
N LEU A 211 -13.57 -17.04 19.36
CA LEU A 211 -13.42 -17.57 18.01
C LEU A 211 -14.23 -16.76 17.02
N ILE A 212 -15.48 -16.46 17.34
CA ILE A 212 -16.38 -15.62 16.55
C ILE A 212 -15.79 -14.21 16.42
N HIS A 213 -15.35 -13.61 17.52
CA HIS A 213 -14.76 -12.25 17.49
C HIS A 213 -13.48 -12.19 16.62
N ARG A 214 -12.66 -13.27 16.66
CA ARG A 214 -11.46 -13.34 15.81
C ARG A 214 -11.82 -13.52 14.33
N ALA A 215 -12.81 -14.35 14.02
CA ALA A 215 -13.31 -14.52 12.64
C ALA A 215 -13.92 -13.22 12.10
N GLU A 216 -14.70 -12.51 12.90
CA GLU A 216 -15.25 -11.20 12.60
C GLU A 216 -14.14 -10.17 12.28
N LYS A 217 -13.10 -10.13 13.11
CA LYS A 217 -11.95 -9.25 12.90
C LYS A 217 -11.23 -9.57 11.59
N ILE A 218 -11.03 -10.86 11.28
CA ILE A 218 -10.41 -11.32 10.02
C ILE A 218 -11.27 -10.92 8.83
N LEU A 219 -12.57 -11.19 8.87
CA LEU A 219 -13.50 -10.82 7.80
C LEU A 219 -13.53 -9.32 7.55
N LYS A 220 -13.58 -8.52 8.63
CA LYS A 220 -13.55 -7.05 8.53
C LYS A 220 -12.23 -6.54 7.96
N ALA A 221 -11.09 -7.15 8.31
CA ALA A 221 -9.78 -6.80 7.78
C ALA A 221 -9.64 -7.20 6.30
N ASP A 222 -10.07 -8.41 5.94
CA ASP A 222 -10.06 -8.89 4.55
C ASP A 222 -10.94 -8.02 3.64
N MET A 223 -12.13 -7.63 4.11
CA MET A 223 -13.01 -6.68 3.41
C MET A 223 -12.40 -5.28 3.25
N ARG A 224 -11.45 -4.89 4.11
CA ARG A 224 -10.72 -3.62 4.03
C ARG A 224 -9.42 -3.73 3.20
N GLY A 225 -9.04 -4.93 2.76
CA GLY A 225 -7.75 -5.17 2.09
C GLY A 225 -6.55 -4.99 3.02
N GLU A 226 -6.74 -5.12 4.33
CA GLU A 226 -5.67 -5.03 5.33
C GLU A 226 -4.90 -6.37 5.37
N GLU A 227 -3.57 -6.31 5.44
CA GLU A 227 -2.77 -7.51 5.72
C GLU A 227 -3.08 -8.04 7.13
N ILE A 228 -3.44 -9.31 7.20
CA ILE A 228 -3.77 -9.97 8.46
C ILE A 228 -2.52 -10.70 8.95
N ASP A 229 -1.95 -10.26 10.06
CA ASP A 229 -0.95 -11.03 10.82
C ASP A 229 -1.66 -12.20 11.53
N TYR A 230 -1.36 -13.43 11.08
CA TYR A 230 -1.89 -14.69 11.61
C TYR A 230 -1.20 -15.15 12.90
#